data_dfc37916084f98eba57ec644e8f36b2f
#
_entry.id   dfc37916084f98eba57ec644e8f36b2f
#
_cell.length_a   1.000
_cell.length_b   1.000
_cell.length_c   1.000
_cell.angle_alpha   90.00
_cell.angle_beta   90.00
_cell.angle_gamma   90.00
#
_symmetry.space_group_name_H-M   'P 1'
#
loop_
_entity.id
_entity.type
_entity.pdbx_description
1 polymer ?
#
loop_
_entity_poly.entity_id
_entity_poly.type
_entity_poly.pdbx_seq_one_letter_code
_entity_poly.pdbx_strand_id
1 'polypeptide(L)'
;EQVKWFQEHGADVNIAVADLESQATRGISIEKGREIALTEYVANYAALGLDPEKVDVYFQSSRHEVQRLGFQLGKKTNLSEFEAIYGFSGQTNLAHVQAPLVQAGDILHPQLDEFGGLRPIVVPVGVDQDPHIRLTRGLAGKTNWFNVKPGPKSGLVISLSVQDENAQQLGVLNNGRVDKGTR
;
A
#
# COMPACT_ATOMS: atom_id res chain seq x y z
N GLU A 1 12.14 4.45 -10.57
CA GLU A 1 12.70 3.34 -11.38
C GLU A 1 11.96 2.01 -11.09
N GLN A 2 11.84 1.55 -9.83
CA GLN A 2 11.15 0.28 -9.50
C GLN A 2 9.70 0.25 -9.99
N VAL A 3 8.93 1.31 -9.77
CA VAL A 3 7.53 1.40 -10.19
C VAL A 3 7.42 1.32 -11.72
N LYS A 4 8.31 1.99 -12.44
CA LYS A 4 8.37 1.92 -13.90
C LYS A 4 8.67 0.50 -14.38
N TRP A 5 9.59 -0.18 -13.73
CA TRP A 5 9.90 -1.57 -14.06
C TRP A 5 8.66 -2.48 -13.94
N PHE A 6 7.86 -2.33 -12.86
CA PHE A 6 6.61 -3.07 -12.71
C PHE A 6 5.61 -2.74 -13.80
N GLN A 7 5.47 -1.46 -14.16
CA GLN A 7 4.58 -1.02 -15.22
C GLN A 7 4.97 -1.61 -16.59
N GLU A 8 6.27 -1.62 -16.91
CA GLU A 8 6.82 -2.22 -18.13
C GLU A 8 6.60 -3.74 -18.19
N HIS A 9 6.44 -4.39 -17.03
CA HIS A 9 6.14 -5.83 -16.92
C HIS A 9 4.64 -6.12 -16.74
N GLY A 10 3.78 -5.17 -17.08
CA GLY A 10 2.34 -5.37 -17.16
C GLY A 10 1.56 -5.15 -15.87
N ALA A 11 2.15 -4.53 -14.86
CA ALA A 11 1.42 -4.17 -13.66
C ALA A 11 0.59 -2.89 -13.85
N ASP A 12 -0.64 -2.89 -13.36
CA ASP A 12 -1.40 -1.67 -13.13
C ASP A 12 -0.81 -0.94 -11.92
N VAL A 13 -0.46 0.31 -12.09
CA VAL A 13 0.22 1.09 -11.05
C VAL A 13 -0.78 2.00 -10.34
N ASN A 14 -0.83 1.91 -9.02
CA ASN A 14 -1.58 2.83 -8.17
C ASN A 14 -0.59 3.64 -7.32
N ILE A 15 -0.67 4.96 -7.37
CA ILE A 15 0.17 5.87 -6.60
C ILE A 15 -0.72 6.70 -5.68
N ALA A 16 -0.66 6.40 -4.39
CA ALA A 16 -1.34 7.17 -3.36
C ALA A 16 -0.52 8.42 -3.00
N VAL A 17 -1.15 9.58 -3.09
CA VAL A 17 -0.64 10.81 -2.46
C VAL A 17 -1.20 10.88 -1.04
N ALA A 18 -0.32 10.71 -0.04
CA ALA A 18 -0.67 10.61 1.37
C ALA A 18 -0.93 11.99 2.00
N ASP A 19 -1.88 12.75 1.46
CA ASP A 19 -2.23 14.10 1.93
C ASP A 19 -2.91 14.08 3.30
N LEU A 20 -3.75 13.08 3.62
CA LEU A 20 -4.32 12.88 4.95
C LEU A 20 -3.27 12.53 6.00
N GLU A 21 -2.36 11.62 5.66
CA GLU A 21 -1.27 11.24 6.57
C GLU A 21 -0.33 12.41 6.83
N SER A 22 0.03 13.17 5.79
CA SER A 22 0.87 14.37 5.92
C SER A 22 0.26 15.41 6.84
N GLN A 23 -1.06 15.60 6.78
CA GLN A 23 -1.77 16.47 7.71
C GLN A 23 -1.74 15.93 9.14
N ALA A 24 -2.01 14.63 9.32
CA ALA A 24 -2.09 14.00 10.62
C ALA A 24 -0.74 13.98 11.38
N THR A 25 0.36 13.76 10.64
CA THR A 25 1.68 13.49 11.24
C THR A 25 2.65 14.65 11.13
N ARG A 26 2.53 15.50 10.11
CA ARG A 26 3.47 16.60 9.82
C ARG A 26 2.84 17.99 9.89
N GLY A 27 1.52 18.08 10.08
CA GLY A 27 0.81 19.37 10.12
C GLY A 27 0.77 20.11 8.78
N ILE A 28 1.03 19.42 7.66
CA ILE A 28 0.92 20.01 6.32
C ILE A 28 -0.57 20.00 5.94
N SER A 29 -1.12 21.17 5.54
CA SER A 29 -2.52 21.19 5.10
C SER A 29 -2.74 20.32 3.86
N ILE A 30 -3.95 19.80 3.68
CA ILE A 30 -4.32 18.97 2.52
C ILE A 30 -4.04 19.72 1.23
N GLU A 31 -4.40 21.00 1.14
CA GLU A 31 -4.20 21.84 -0.03
C GLU A 31 -2.70 21.98 -0.37
N LYS A 32 -1.88 22.22 0.66
CA LYS A 32 -0.42 22.34 0.47
C LYS A 32 0.22 21.02 0.09
N GLY A 33 -0.23 19.91 0.69
CA GLY A 33 0.19 18.55 0.33
C GLY A 33 -0.12 18.22 -1.14
N ARG A 34 -1.30 18.60 -1.60
CA ARG A 34 -1.72 18.44 -3.00
C ARG A 34 -0.89 19.29 -3.97
N GLU A 35 -0.65 20.57 -3.62
CA GLU A 35 0.20 21.45 -4.42
C GLU A 35 1.60 20.85 -4.61
N ILE A 36 2.25 20.43 -3.53
CA ILE A 36 3.57 19.80 -3.57
C ILE A 36 3.53 18.53 -4.42
N ALA A 37 2.54 17.68 -4.24
CA ALA A 37 2.42 16.45 -4.99
C ALA A 37 2.30 16.69 -6.50
N LEU A 38 1.50 17.65 -6.92
CA LEU A 38 1.29 17.96 -8.34
C LEU A 38 2.53 18.61 -8.97
N THR A 39 3.17 19.53 -8.25
CA THR A 39 4.30 20.31 -8.78
C THR A 39 5.62 19.56 -8.75
N GLU A 40 5.82 18.69 -7.76
CA GLU A 40 7.08 17.99 -7.55
C GLU A 40 6.99 16.51 -7.90
N TYR A 41 6.10 15.75 -7.24
CA TYR A 41 6.09 14.29 -7.38
C TYR A 41 5.53 13.83 -8.73
N VAL A 42 4.37 14.32 -9.14
CA VAL A 42 3.74 13.91 -10.40
C VAL A 42 4.61 14.33 -11.60
N ALA A 43 5.18 15.53 -11.54
CA ALA A 43 6.12 16.00 -12.58
C ALA A 43 7.36 15.08 -12.67
N ASN A 44 7.90 14.65 -11.53
CA ASN A 44 9.03 13.71 -11.51
C ASN A 44 8.64 12.32 -12.03
N TYR A 45 7.45 11.82 -11.74
CA TYR A 45 6.97 10.54 -12.29
C TYR A 45 6.86 10.59 -13.82
N ALA A 46 6.32 11.69 -14.35
CA ALA A 46 6.27 11.92 -15.79
C ALA A 46 7.67 11.99 -16.42
N ALA A 47 8.60 12.72 -15.78
CA ALA A 47 9.98 12.83 -16.24
C ALA A 47 10.73 11.48 -16.21
N LEU A 48 10.39 10.59 -15.27
CA LEU A 48 10.94 9.23 -15.21
C LEU A 48 10.31 8.29 -16.25
N GLY A 49 9.31 8.75 -17.01
CA GLY A 49 8.69 8.02 -18.09
C GLY A 49 7.67 6.98 -17.66
N LEU A 50 6.96 7.24 -16.55
CA LEU A 50 5.75 6.48 -16.22
C LEU A 50 4.66 6.78 -17.26
N ASP A 51 4.03 5.72 -17.77
CA ASP A 51 2.94 5.83 -18.72
C ASP A 51 1.67 6.32 -18.00
N PRO A 52 1.15 7.52 -18.30
CA PRO A 52 0.00 8.07 -17.61
C PRO A 52 -1.30 7.29 -17.87
N GLU A 53 -1.39 6.51 -18.95
CA GLU A 53 -2.55 5.69 -19.25
C GLU A 53 -2.62 4.41 -18.40
N LYS A 54 -1.50 4.03 -17.75
CA LYS A 54 -1.36 2.82 -16.94
C LYS A 54 -1.03 3.13 -15.47
N VAL A 55 -1.26 4.36 -15.04
CA VAL A 55 -1.04 4.77 -13.66
C VAL A 55 -2.26 5.51 -13.13
N ASP A 56 -2.77 5.06 -12.00
CA ASP A 56 -3.80 5.76 -11.22
C ASP A 56 -3.12 6.54 -10.09
N VAL A 57 -3.02 7.86 -10.25
CA VAL A 57 -2.50 8.76 -9.21
C VAL A 57 -3.68 9.39 -8.49
N TYR A 58 -3.80 9.17 -7.20
CA TYR A 58 -4.92 9.69 -6.43
C TYR A 58 -4.47 10.29 -5.09
N PHE A 59 -5.32 11.14 -4.54
CA PHE A 59 -5.17 11.70 -3.20
C PHE A 59 -6.01 10.89 -2.21
N GLN A 60 -5.44 10.53 -1.06
CA GLN A 60 -6.17 9.82 0.00
C GLN A 60 -7.46 10.55 0.39
N SER A 61 -7.41 11.90 0.47
CA SER A 61 -8.57 12.73 0.81
C SER A 61 -9.69 12.71 -0.22
N SER A 62 -9.43 12.29 -1.46
CA SER A 62 -10.42 12.21 -2.54
C SER A 62 -10.86 10.79 -2.88
N ARG A 63 -10.13 9.77 -2.42
CA ARG A 63 -10.45 8.35 -2.67
C ARG A 63 -11.33 7.82 -1.54
N HIS A 64 -12.66 7.94 -1.73
CA HIS A 64 -13.63 7.54 -0.71
C HIS A 64 -13.57 6.05 -0.36
N GLU A 65 -13.22 5.19 -1.32
CA GLU A 65 -13.08 3.76 -1.13
C GLU A 65 -11.96 3.43 -0.13
N VAL A 66 -10.85 4.13 -0.19
CA VAL A 66 -9.74 3.99 0.75
C VAL A 66 -10.19 4.35 2.17
N GLN A 67 -10.87 5.50 2.32
CA GLN A 67 -11.36 5.96 3.62
C GLN A 67 -12.43 5.02 4.18
N ARG A 68 -13.40 4.62 3.34
CA ARG A 68 -14.45 3.66 3.69
C ARG A 68 -13.84 2.33 4.15
N LEU A 69 -12.87 1.81 3.39
CA LEU A 69 -12.20 0.56 3.71
C LEU A 69 -11.39 0.68 5.00
N GLY A 70 -10.62 1.76 5.19
CA GLY A 70 -9.90 2.03 6.43
C GLY A 70 -10.82 2.03 7.65
N PHE A 71 -11.98 2.69 7.55
CA PHE A 71 -12.99 2.68 8.62
C PHE A 71 -13.52 1.26 8.90
N GLN A 72 -13.83 0.48 7.86
CA GLN A 72 -14.31 -0.90 8.00
C GLN A 72 -13.26 -1.82 8.65
N LEU A 73 -11.99 -1.67 8.25
CA LEU A 73 -10.87 -2.41 8.81
C LEU A 73 -10.64 -2.09 10.29
N GLY A 74 -10.95 -0.86 10.72
CA GLY A 74 -10.88 -0.44 12.11
C GLY A 74 -11.68 -1.31 13.08
N LYS A 75 -12.75 -1.98 12.61
CA LYS A 75 -13.50 -2.97 13.42
C LYS A 75 -12.70 -4.24 13.75
N LYS A 76 -11.57 -4.46 13.10
CA LYS A 76 -10.74 -5.67 13.23
C LYS A 76 -9.47 -5.46 14.04
N THR A 77 -9.31 -4.28 14.62
CA THR A 77 -8.19 -3.89 15.47
C THR A 77 -8.68 -3.06 16.66
N ASN A 78 -7.79 -2.74 17.56
CA ASN A 78 -8.07 -1.93 18.73
C ASN A 78 -6.86 -1.05 19.10
N LEU A 79 -7.06 -0.13 20.04
CA LEU A 79 -6.02 0.82 20.43
C LEU A 79 -4.76 0.13 20.99
N SER A 80 -4.94 -0.96 21.76
CA SER A 80 -3.77 -1.67 22.34
C SER A 80 -2.89 -2.33 21.28
N GLU A 81 -3.46 -2.79 20.14
CA GLU A 81 -2.66 -3.24 19.01
C GLU A 81 -1.84 -2.08 18.42
N PHE A 82 -2.42 -0.87 18.33
CA PHE A 82 -1.73 0.32 17.83
C PHE A 82 -0.66 0.81 18.81
N GLU A 83 -0.92 0.77 20.11
CA GLU A 83 0.07 1.05 21.14
C GLU A 83 1.28 0.12 21.01
N ALA A 84 1.03 -1.17 20.83
CA ALA A 84 2.10 -2.17 20.69
C ALA A 84 2.90 -2.03 19.38
N ILE A 85 2.27 -1.65 18.27
CA ILE A 85 2.91 -1.56 16.95
C ILE A 85 3.62 -0.22 16.77
N TYR A 86 2.98 0.89 17.17
CA TYR A 86 3.41 2.24 16.85
C TYR A 86 3.86 3.06 18.07
N GLY A 87 3.68 2.54 19.28
CA GLY A 87 3.95 3.29 20.50
C GLY A 87 2.94 4.42 20.77
N PHE A 88 1.74 4.34 20.18
CA PHE A 88 0.70 5.33 20.43
C PHE A 88 0.31 5.35 21.91
N SER A 89 -0.16 6.49 22.38
CA SER A 89 -0.59 6.69 23.76
C SER A 89 -1.88 7.49 23.80
N GLY A 90 -2.42 7.69 24.98
CA GLY A 90 -3.60 8.55 25.19
C GLY A 90 -3.38 10.03 24.77
N GLN A 91 -2.15 10.45 24.49
CA GLN A 91 -1.82 11.78 23.98
C GLN A 91 -1.72 11.84 22.44
N THR A 92 -1.74 10.69 21.76
CA THR A 92 -1.69 10.65 20.29
C THR A 92 -3.00 11.19 19.72
N ASN A 93 -2.94 12.15 18.80
CA ASN A 93 -4.15 12.69 18.19
C ASN A 93 -4.87 11.63 17.33
N LEU A 94 -6.19 11.74 17.24
CA LEU A 94 -7.02 10.73 16.58
C LEU A 94 -6.75 10.62 15.07
N ALA A 95 -6.36 11.70 14.39
CA ALA A 95 -5.99 11.65 12.99
C ALA A 95 -4.74 10.79 12.79
N HIS A 96 -3.75 10.92 13.68
CA HIS A 96 -2.55 10.08 13.65
C HIS A 96 -2.88 8.60 13.93
N VAL A 97 -3.83 8.33 14.84
CA VAL A 97 -4.30 6.95 15.09
C VAL A 97 -5.03 6.37 13.87
N GLN A 98 -5.72 7.19 13.08
CA GLN A 98 -6.41 6.74 11.87
C GLN A 98 -5.48 6.53 10.67
N ALA A 99 -4.33 7.21 10.60
CA ALA A 99 -3.44 7.15 9.44
C ALA A 99 -3.04 5.72 9.02
N PRO A 100 -2.66 4.79 9.92
CA PRO A 100 -2.37 3.40 9.53
C PRO A 100 -3.58 2.64 8.95
N LEU A 101 -4.80 3.01 9.32
CA LEU A 101 -6.01 2.39 8.75
C LEU A 101 -6.28 2.91 7.34
N VAL A 102 -6.04 4.20 7.10
CA VAL A 102 -6.12 4.79 5.75
C VAL A 102 -5.07 4.14 4.86
N GLN A 103 -3.83 3.99 5.33
CA GLN A 103 -2.77 3.30 4.58
C GLN A 103 -3.12 1.84 4.29
N ALA A 104 -3.73 1.12 5.23
CA ALA A 104 -4.24 -0.22 4.97
C ALA A 104 -5.34 -0.22 3.88
N GLY A 105 -6.17 0.82 3.86
CA GLY A 105 -7.12 1.08 2.78
C GLY A 105 -6.43 1.29 1.44
N ASP A 106 -5.36 2.11 1.39
CA ASP A 106 -4.56 2.32 0.17
C ASP A 106 -4.01 1.01 -0.39
N ILE A 107 -3.48 0.17 0.48
CA ILE A 107 -2.87 -1.12 0.07
C ILE A 107 -3.92 -2.11 -0.45
N LEU A 108 -5.11 -2.11 0.13
CA LEU A 108 -6.10 -3.16 -0.13
C LEU A 108 -7.20 -2.77 -1.12
N HIS A 109 -7.50 -1.47 -1.31
CA HIS A 109 -8.59 -1.06 -2.19
C HIS A 109 -8.47 -1.53 -3.65
N PRO A 110 -7.26 -1.73 -4.24
CA PRO A 110 -7.18 -2.24 -5.61
C PRO A 110 -7.72 -3.67 -5.77
N GLN A 111 -8.04 -4.37 -4.67
CA GLN A 111 -8.70 -5.69 -4.69
C GLN A 111 -10.23 -5.60 -4.56
N LEU A 112 -10.80 -4.41 -4.43
CA LEU A 112 -12.25 -4.25 -4.43
C LEU A 112 -12.80 -4.49 -5.83
N ASP A 113 -14.05 -4.96 -5.93
CA ASP A 113 -14.71 -5.26 -7.21
C ASP A 113 -14.73 -4.06 -8.15
N GLU A 114 -14.91 -2.85 -7.59
CA GLU A 114 -14.89 -1.55 -8.31
C GLU A 114 -13.54 -1.26 -8.99
N PHE A 115 -12.45 -1.93 -8.56
CA PHE A 115 -11.10 -1.79 -9.12
C PHE A 115 -10.60 -3.06 -9.82
N GLY A 116 -11.50 -3.98 -10.15
CA GLY A 116 -11.19 -5.21 -10.89
C GLY A 116 -11.09 -6.47 -10.03
N GLY A 117 -11.40 -6.39 -8.74
CA GLY A 117 -11.52 -7.55 -7.86
C GLY A 117 -10.19 -8.13 -7.36
N LEU A 118 -10.30 -9.34 -6.80
CA LEU A 118 -9.17 -10.01 -6.13
C LEU A 118 -8.02 -10.32 -7.09
N ARG A 119 -6.87 -9.71 -6.84
CA ARG A 119 -5.64 -9.88 -7.63
C ARG A 119 -4.39 -9.74 -6.76
N PRO A 120 -3.22 -10.23 -7.24
CA PRO A 120 -1.96 -9.97 -6.55
C PRO A 120 -1.66 -8.49 -6.47
N ILE A 121 -1.22 -8.01 -5.30
CA ILE A 121 -0.77 -6.65 -5.09
C ILE A 121 0.67 -6.67 -4.60
N VAL A 122 1.50 -5.80 -5.18
CA VAL A 122 2.86 -5.54 -4.75
C VAL A 122 2.95 -4.14 -4.19
N VAL A 123 3.54 -4.03 -3.01
CA VAL A 123 3.79 -2.75 -2.35
C VAL A 123 5.30 -2.60 -2.17
N PRO A 124 5.99 -1.94 -3.12
CA PRO A 124 7.43 -1.72 -3.01
C PRO A 124 7.70 -0.60 -2.00
N VAL A 125 8.09 -0.96 -0.80
CA VAL A 125 8.32 -0.03 0.32
C VAL A 125 9.65 -0.32 1.03
N GLY A 126 10.15 0.67 1.75
CA GLY A 126 11.31 0.52 2.61
C GLY A 126 11.02 -0.34 3.86
N VAL A 127 12.08 -0.77 4.53
CA VAL A 127 11.99 -1.61 5.74
C VAL A 127 11.27 -0.90 6.90
N ASP A 128 11.31 0.40 6.92
CA ASP A 128 10.60 1.27 7.88
C ASP A 128 9.08 1.10 7.80
N GLN A 129 8.56 0.66 6.67
CA GLN A 129 7.13 0.41 6.45
C GLN A 129 6.67 -1.00 6.89
N ASP A 130 7.55 -1.84 7.40
CA ASP A 130 7.22 -3.20 7.85
C ASP A 130 6.08 -3.25 8.88
N PRO A 131 5.98 -2.35 9.88
CA PRO A 131 4.86 -2.32 10.82
C PRO A 131 3.50 -2.14 10.13
N HIS A 132 3.44 -1.25 9.13
CA HIS A 132 2.21 -0.98 8.36
C HIS A 132 1.80 -2.16 7.48
N ILE A 133 2.78 -2.82 6.84
CA ILE A 133 2.54 -4.01 6.02
C ILE A 133 2.06 -5.17 6.90
N ARG A 134 2.62 -5.35 8.08
CA ARG A 134 2.17 -6.38 9.04
C ARG A 134 0.76 -6.12 9.54
N LEU A 135 0.45 -4.88 9.91
CA LEU A 135 -0.91 -4.49 10.31
C LEU A 135 -1.89 -4.80 9.19
N THR A 136 -1.62 -4.30 7.97
CA THR A 136 -2.50 -4.47 6.80
C THR A 136 -2.79 -5.94 6.52
N ARG A 137 -1.76 -6.79 6.54
CA ARG A 137 -1.89 -8.23 6.36
C ARG A 137 -2.76 -8.86 7.46
N GLY A 138 -2.52 -8.49 8.70
CA GLY A 138 -3.31 -8.97 9.85
C GLY A 138 -4.78 -8.61 9.71
N LEU A 139 -5.07 -7.36 9.33
CA LEU A 139 -6.43 -6.87 9.10
C LEU A 139 -7.10 -7.60 7.93
N ALA A 140 -6.41 -7.74 6.80
CA ALA A 140 -6.92 -8.46 5.65
C ALA A 140 -7.25 -9.93 5.97
N GLY A 141 -6.39 -10.61 6.72
CA GLY A 141 -6.64 -11.98 7.18
C GLY A 141 -7.83 -12.14 8.14
N LYS A 142 -8.15 -11.09 8.90
CA LYS A 142 -9.29 -11.07 9.81
C LYS A 142 -10.64 -10.80 9.11
N THR A 143 -10.65 -10.38 7.85
CA THR A 143 -11.88 -9.92 7.16
C THR A 143 -12.49 -10.96 6.22
N ASN A 144 -11.72 -11.86 5.66
CA ASN A 144 -12.10 -12.77 4.57
C ASN A 144 -12.52 -12.07 3.25
N TRP A 145 -12.28 -10.76 3.13
CA TRP A 145 -12.64 -9.99 1.94
C TRP A 145 -11.56 -10.02 0.88
N PHE A 146 -10.32 -10.35 1.27
CA PHE A 146 -9.15 -10.29 0.43
C PHE A 146 -8.48 -11.65 0.31
N ASN A 147 -7.88 -11.91 -0.85
CA ASN A 147 -7.13 -13.13 -1.06
C ASN A 147 -5.72 -13.00 -0.43
N VAL A 148 -5.67 -13.14 0.88
CA VAL A 148 -4.41 -13.13 1.62
C VAL A 148 -4.04 -14.58 1.94
N LYS A 149 -3.04 -15.10 1.24
CA LYS A 149 -2.48 -16.40 1.62
C LYS A 149 -1.58 -16.21 2.84
N PRO A 150 -1.77 -16.99 3.91
CA PRO A 150 -0.82 -16.98 5.00
C PRO A 150 0.54 -17.44 4.46
N GLY A 151 1.51 -16.53 4.48
CA GLY A 151 2.89 -16.87 4.19
C GLY A 151 3.53 -17.66 5.33
N PRO A 152 4.70 -18.29 5.13
CA PRO A 152 5.47 -18.85 6.21
C PRO A 152 5.70 -17.79 7.28
N LYS A 153 5.84 -18.20 8.54
CA LYS A 153 5.77 -17.38 9.77
C LYS A 153 6.66 -16.13 9.85
N SER A 154 7.39 -15.79 8.80
CA SER A 154 8.28 -14.65 8.71
C SER A 154 8.04 -13.84 7.45
N GLY A 155 6.95 -13.10 7.36
CA GLY A 155 6.80 -12.10 6.33
C GLY A 155 5.53 -12.19 5.49
N LEU A 156 5.15 -11.05 4.93
CA LEU A 156 4.18 -10.95 3.88
C LEU A 156 4.75 -11.65 2.65
N VAL A 157 4.24 -12.82 2.31
CA VAL A 157 4.42 -13.34 0.96
C VAL A 157 3.32 -12.71 0.12
N ILE A 158 3.61 -11.55 -0.43
CA ILE A 158 3.03 -11.21 -1.71
C ILE A 158 3.77 -12.12 -2.68
N SER A 159 3.19 -13.24 -3.06
CA SER A 159 3.79 -14.06 -4.09
C SER A 159 3.65 -13.33 -5.41
N LEU A 160 4.64 -12.55 -5.74
CA LEU A 160 4.91 -12.16 -7.09
C LEU A 160 5.51 -13.37 -7.79
N SER A 161 4.70 -14.08 -8.52
CA SER A 161 5.24 -14.85 -9.63
C SER A 161 5.48 -13.85 -10.77
N VAL A 162 6.67 -13.30 -10.85
CA VAL A 162 7.09 -12.60 -12.07
C VAL A 162 7.35 -13.70 -13.09
N GLN A 163 6.51 -13.75 -14.10
CA GLN A 163 6.70 -14.63 -15.26
C GLN A 163 7.41 -13.80 -16.33
N ASP A 164 8.41 -14.39 -16.95
CA ASP A 164 9.02 -13.83 -18.16
C ASP A 164 8.10 -14.05 -19.37
N GLU A 165 8.50 -13.56 -20.53
CA GLU A 165 7.76 -13.71 -21.80
C GLU A 165 7.46 -15.17 -22.18
N ASN A 166 8.16 -16.14 -21.57
CA ASN A 166 7.99 -17.57 -21.76
C ASN A 166 7.21 -18.22 -20.60
N ALA A 167 6.55 -17.44 -19.76
CA ALA A 167 5.81 -17.90 -18.58
C ALA A 167 6.68 -18.65 -17.53
N GLN A 168 7.99 -18.40 -17.51
CA GLN A 168 8.88 -18.96 -16.48
C GLN A 168 8.82 -18.14 -15.19
N GLN A 169 8.68 -18.81 -14.08
CA GLN A 169 8.69 -18.18 -12.77
C GLN A 169 10.09 -17.69 -12.43
N LEU A 170 10.31 -16.38 -12.40
CA LEU A 170 11.60 -15.75 -12.16
C LEU A 170 11.99 -15.68 -10.67
N GLY A 171 11.03 -15.84 -9.77
CA GLY A 171 11.28 -15.85 -8.32
C GLY A 171 10.09 -15.39 -7.50
N VAL A 172 10.21 -15.53 -6.19
CA VAL A 172 9.24 -15.03 -5.20
C VAL A 172 9.95 -13.97 -4.37
N LEU A 173 9.36 -12.78 -4.26
CA LEU A 173 9.84 -11.75 -3.35
C LEU A 173 9.49 -12.13 -1.90
N ASN A 174 10.50 -12.42 -1.11
CA ASN A 174 10.34 -12.70 0.31
C ASN A 174 11.17 -11.67 1.10
N ASN A 175 10.53 -10.85 1.93
CA ASN A 175 11.19 -9.82 2.75
C ASN A 175 12.18 -8.92 1.98
N GLY A 176 11.83 -8.47 0.78
CA GLY A 176 12.68 -7.61 -0.05
C GLY A 176 13.89 -8.32 -0.68
N ARG A 177 13.98 -9.64 -0.60
CA ARG A 177 14.96 -10.44 -1.34
C ARG A 177 14.25 -11.30 -2.38
N VAL A 178 14.86 -11.40 -3.55
CA VAL A 178 14.42 -12.33 -4.58
C VAL A 178 15.05 -13.68 -4.26
N ASP A 179 14.26 -14.61 -3.74
CA ASP A 179 14.69 -16.01 -3.65
C ASP A 179 14.55 -16.63 -5.03
N LYS A 180 15.70 -16.85 -5.68
CA LYS A 180 15.76 -17.69 -6.88
C LYS A 180 15.43 -19.11 -6.43
N GLY A 181 14.25 -19.59 -6.82
CA GLY A 181 13.86 -20.97 -6.56
C GLY A 181 14.97 -21.89 -7.01
N THR A 182 15.42 -22.74 -6.09
CA THR A 182 16.28 -23.90 -6.42
C THR A 182 15.55 -24.77 -7.43
N ARG A 183 16.19 -25.03 -8.54
CA ARG A 183 15.75 -25.95 -9.60
C ARG A 183 15.50 -27.35 -9.05
#